data_f9f72b1c02414e5d558284c469e5a4d9
#
_entry.id   f9f72b1c02414e5d558284c469e5a4d9
#
_cell.length_a   1.000
_cell.length_b   1.000
_cell.length_c   1.000
_cell.angle_alpha   90.00
_cell.angle_beta   90.00
_cell.angle_gamma   90.00
#
_symmetry.space_group_name_H-M   'P 1'
#
loop_
_entity.id
_entity.type
_entity.pdbx_description
1 polymer ?
#
loop_
_entity_poly.entity_id
_entity_poly.type
_entity_poly.pdbx_seq_one_letter_code
_entity_poly.pdbx_strand_id
1 'polypeptide(L)'
;MDAVGLSCAHYSRVAARRADGAPGAVGTSRCGPEKITRHTRRLRTVRTFSPKDSDITRQWHVVDASDVVLGRLASHVAVLLRGKHKPIFAPHVDTGDFVIVINAAKVALSGNKLEQKKAYRHSGYPGGLRAVSYAQLMASNPERAVEKAVRGMLPKNTLGRKTLSKLKVYAGPDHPHQAQRPQPYEITQIEQ
;
A
#
# COMPACT_ATOMS: atom_id res chain seq x y z
N MET A 1 29.05 32.53 -6.84
CA MET A 1 29.52 32.97 -5.54
C MET A 1 28.75 32.14 -4.53
N ASP A 2 29.19 31.16 -3.79
CA ASP A 2 30.52 30.59 -3.62
C ASP A 2 30.37 29.07 -3.36
N ALA A 3 31.28 28.34 -3.95
CA ALA A 3 31.51 26.93 -3.72
C ALA A 3 32.34 26.72 -2.43
N VAL A 4 31.99 25.73 -1.64
CA VAL A 4 32.91 25.12 -0.65
C VAL A 4 32.54 23.64 -0.62
N GLY A 5 33.30 22.68 -1.05
CA GLY A 5 34.72 22.45 -0.85
C GLY A 5 34.85 21.16 -0.08
N LEU A 6 35.03 20.05 -0.85
CA LEU A 6 35.44 18.72 -0.35
C LEU A 6 36.73 18.81 0.41
N SER A 7 36.88 18.07 1.49
CA SER A 7 38.20 17.69 2.00
C SER A 7 38.25 16.20 2.32
N CYS A 8 39.01 15.54 1.46
CA CYS A 8 39.48 14.16 1.59
C CYS A 8 40.84 14.18 2.31
N ALA A 9 41.15 13.09 3.00
CA ALA A 9 42.45 12.60 3.36
C ALA A 9 43.14 13.11 4.64
N HIS A 10 43.41 12.17 5.53
CA HIS A 10 44.75 12.05 6.09
C HIS A 10 45.01 10.59 6.50
N TYR A 11 45.71 9.93 5.64
CA TYR A 11 46.38 8.65 5.93
C TYR A 11 47.78 8.99 6.42
N SER A 12 48.05 8.85 7.71
CA SER A 12 49.38 9.10 8.28
C SER A 12 50.17 7.79 8.32
N ARG A 13 51.22 7.78 7.53
CA ARG A 13 52.35 6.84 7.62
C ARG A 13 53.08 7.02 8.94
N VAL A 14 53.32 5.93 9.67
CA VAL A 14 54.34 5.90 10.73
C VAL A 14 55.47 4.99 10.28
N ALA A 15 56.64 5.61 10.29
CA ALA A 15 57.88 5.10 9.77
C ALA A 15 58.50 4.00 10.65
N ALA A 16 59.23 3.14 9.96
CA ALA A 16 60.11 2.10 10.50
C ALA A 16 61.23 2.63 11.36
N ARG A 17 61.52 1.98 12.46
CA ARG A 17 62.87 1.99 13.10
C ARG A 17 63.45 0.60 13.01
N ARG A 18 64.63 0.54 12.36
CA ARG A 18 65.54 -0.60 12.36
C ARG A 18 66.25 -0.69 13.75
N ALA A 19 66.40 -1.89 14.21
CA ALA A 19 67.42 -2.22 15.21
C ALA A 19 68.01 -3.55 14.81
N ASP A 20 69.34 -3.51 14.67
CA ASP A 20 70.24 -4.55 14.27
C ASP A 20 70.46 -5.57 15.42
N GLY A 21 70.79 -6.81 15.08
CA GLY A 21 71.47 -7.66 16.02
C GLY A 21 71.25 -9.17 15.95
N ALA A 22 72.20 -9.87 15.29
CA ALA A 22 72.77 -11.18 15.53
C ALA A 22 72.09 -12.48 15.08
N PRO A 23 72.83 -13.44 14.55
CA PRO A 23 72.39 -14.66 13.91
C PRO A 23 72.30 -15.83 14.90
N GLY A 24 71.22 -16.59 14.82
CA GLY A 24 71.10 -17.78 15.65
C GLY A 24 70.08 -18.78 15.12
N ALA A 25 70.59 -19.93 14.70
CA ALA A 25 69.94 -21.23 14.59
C ALA A 25 68.79 -21.39 13.53
N VAL A 26 69.20 -22.08 12.47
CA VAL A 26 68.41 -22.73 11.49
C VAL A 26 67.56 -23.87 12.12
N GLY A 27 66.35 -23.57 12.52
CA GLY A 27 65.31 -24.58 12.87
C GLY A 27 64.44 -24.85 11.68
N THR A 28 64.63 -25.95 10.96
CA THR A 28 63.70 -26.42 9.91
C THR A 28 62.48 -26.94 10.57
N SER A 29 61.52 -26.02 10.87
CA SER A 29 60.14 -26.43 11.21
C SER A 29 59.40 -26.81 9.92
N ARG A 30 59.17 -28.10 9.76
CA ARG A 30 58.28 -28.65 8.72
C ARG A 30 56.92 -28.00 8.92
N CYS A 31 56.55 -27.11 8.03
CA CYS A 31 55.22 -26.58 7.94
C CYS A 31 54.31 -27.73 7.44
N GLY A 32 53.61 -28.34 8.38
CA GLY A 32 52.53 -29.27 8.04
C GLY A 32 51.40 -28.54 7.38
N PRO A 33 50.60 -29.18 6.50
CA PRO A 33 49.46 -28.49 5.86
C PRO A 33 48.46 -28.09 6.93
N GLU A 34 48.39 -26.79 7.20
CA GLU A 34 47.28 -26.23 8.00
C GLU A 34 45.94 -26.63 7.32
N LYS A 35 45.19 -27.43 8.03
CA LYS A 35 43.81 -27.72 7.66
C LYS A 35 43.05 -26.43 7.77
N ILE A 36 42.90 -25.72 6.63
CA ILE A 36 41.99 -24.58 6.50
C ILE A 36 40.58 -25.12 6.70
N THR A 37 40.14 -25.13 7.94
CA THR A 37 38.72 -25.34 8.25
C THR A 37 37.98 -24.14 7.70
N ARG A 38 37.46 -24.27 6.48
CA ARG A 38 36.51 -23.35 5.91
C ARG A 38 35.27 -23.34 6.79
N HIS A 39 35.20 -22.43 7.74
CA HIS A 39 33.98 -22.09 8.44
C HIS A 39 33.07 -21.46 7.39
N THR A 40 32.36 -22.29 6.63
CA THR A 40 31.20 -21.87 5.86
C THR A 40 30.14 -21.40 6.87
N ARG A 41 30.18 -20.08 7.18
CA ARG A 41 29.00 -19.44 7.82
C ARG A 41 27.82 -19.78 6.95
N ARG A 42 27.01 -20.77 7.36
CA ARG A 42 25.67 -20.95 6.80
C ARG A 42 24.97 -19.64 6.99
N LEU A 43 24.81 -18.88 5.90
CA LEU A 43 23.93 -17.73 5.87
C LEU A 43 22.57 -18.24 6.36
N ARG A 44 22.18 -17.84 7.57
CA ARG A 44 20.82 -18.07 8.05
C ARG A 44 19.92 -17.35 7.06
N THR A 45 19.25 -18.09 6.20
CA THR A 45 18.21 -17.55 5.35
C THR A 45 17.14 -16.99 6.28
N VAL A 46 17.10 -15.67 6.38
CA VAL A 46 16.05 -14.98 7.13
C VAL A 46 14.75 -15.24 6.36
N ARG A 47 13.82 -15.92 7.01
CA ARG A 47 12.48 -16.12 6.44
C ARG A 47 11.81 -14.77 6.31
N THR A 48 11.27 -14.47 5.13
CA THR A 48 10.42 -13.28 4.94
C THR A 48 9.17 -13.40 5.81
N PHE A 49 8.77 -12.27 6.40
CA PHE A 49 7.54 -12.21 7.20
C PHE A 49 6.33 -12.51 6.30
N SER A 50 5.47 -13.42 6.73
CA SER A 50 4.18 -13.69 6.10
C SER A 50 3.10 -13.53 7.17
N PRO A 51 2.16 -12.59 7.00
CA PRO A 51 1.12 -12.33 7.99
C PRO A 51 0.16 -13.53 8.09
N LYS A 52 -0.22 -13.88 9.31
CA LYS A 52 -1.29 -14.83 9.60
C LYS A 52 -2.59 -14.07 9.89
N ASP A 53 -3.72 -14.73 9.78
CA ASP A 53 -5.02 -14.12 10.09
C ASP A 53 -5.13 -13.63 11.55
N SER A 54 -4.38 -14.24 12.48
CA SER A 54 -4.28 -13.82 13.89
C SER A 54 -3.59 -12.47 14.07
N ASP A 55 -2.70 -12.11 13.16
CA ASP A 55 -1.86 -10.91 13.27
C ASP A 55 -2.57 -9.67 12.70
N ILE A 56 -3.75 -9.88 12.09
CA ILE A 56 -4.49 -8.84 11.38
C ILE A 56 -5.51 -8.19 12.31
N THR A 57 -5.27 -6.96 12.67
CA THR A 57 -6.26 -6.09 13.32
C THR A 57 -7.04 -5.31 12.27
N ARG A 58 -8.38 -5.42 12.27
CA ARG A 58 -9.26 -4.68 11.36
C ARG A 58 -9.91 -3.52 12.10
N GLN A 59 -9.86 -2.34 11.50
CA GLN A 59 -10.47 -1.12 12.01
C GLN A 59 -11.63 -0.68 11.12
N TRP A 60 -12.50 0.16 11.67
CA TRP A 60 -13.59 0.79 10.94
C TRP A 60 -13.26 2.25 10.70
N HIS A 61 -13.39 2.70 9.45
CA HIS A 61 -13.16 4.08 9.05
C HIS A 61 -14.42 4.68 8.45
N VAL A 62 -14.74 5.92 8.85
CA VAL A 62 -15.77 6.73 8.19
C VAL A 62 -15.08 7.75 7.31
N VAL A 63 -15.53 7.83 6.08
CA VAL A 63 -15.05 8.77 5.07
C VAL A 63 -16.21 9.63 4.63
N ASP A 64 -16.08 10.94 4.75
CA ASP A 64 -17.06 11.87 4.18
C ASP A 64 -16.74 12.09 2.69
N ALA A 65 -17.76 11.93 1.87
CA ALA A 65 -17.68 12.10 0.43
C ALA A 65 -18.13 13.48 -0.06
N SER A 66 -18.53 14.39 0.86
CA SER A 66 -18.98 15.74 0.50
C SER A 66 -17.88 16.49 -0.24
N ASP A 67 -18.21 17.03 -1.40
CA ASP A 67 -17.34 17.86 -2.26
C ASP A 67 -16.04 17.19 -2.74
N VAL A 68 -15.86 15.90 -2.42
CA VAL A 68 -14.69 15.13 -2.86
C VAL A 68 -14.92 14.57 -4.27
N VAL A 69 -13.90 14.69 -5.13
CA VAL A 69 -13.96 14.12 -6.48
C VAL A 69 -14.02 12.59 -6.42
N LEU A 70 -15.04 11.99 -7.08
CA LEU A 70 -15.31 10.55 -7.08
C LEU A 70 -14.06 9.67 -7.31
N GLY A 71 -13.19 10.06 -8.24
CA GLY A 71 -11.99 9.27 -8.56
C GLY A 71 -10.97 9.27 -7.41
N ARG A 72 -10.75 10.42 -6.77
CA ARG A 72 -9.85 10.56 -5.62
C ARG A 72 -10.41 9.81 -4.41
N LEU A 73 -11.68 9.99 -4.10
CA LEU A 73 -12.37 9.22 -3.07
C LEU A 73 -12.17 7.71 -3.27
N ALA A 74 -12.45 7.22 -4.47
CA ALA A 74 -12.37 5.79 -4.77
C ALA A 74 -10.94 5.23 -4.63
N SER A 75 -9.89 6.02 -4.96
CA SER A 75 -8.51 5.58 -4.80
C SER A 75 -8.11 5.44 -3.32
N HIS A 76 -8.46 6.40 -2.46
CA HIS A 76 -8.19 6.33 -1.02
C HIS A 76 -8.96 5.16 -0.37
N VAL A 77 -10.24 5.03 -0.68
CA VAL A 77 -11.07 3.92 -0.19
C VAL A 77 -10.49 2.56 -0.63
N ALA A 78 -10.03 2.43 -1.87
CA ALA A 78 -9.41 1.19 -2.35
C ALA A 78 -8.10 0.85 -1.63
N VAL A 79 -7.28 1.85 -1.25
CA VAL A 79 -6.06 1.67 -0.45
C VAL A 79 -6.39 1.14 0.94
N LEU A 80 -7.40 1.72 1.62
CA LEU A 80 -7.87 1.28 2.94
C LEU A 80 -8.45 -0.14 2.91
N LEU A 81 -9.36 -0.40 1.97
CA LEU A 81 -9.99 -1.71 1.79
C LEU A 81 -8.98 -2.83 1.52
N ARG A 82 -7.94 -2.53 0.75
CA ARG A 82 -6.87 -3.50 0.46
C ARG A 82 -5.85 -3.61 1.57
N GLY A 83 -5.78 -2.63 2.48
CA GLY A 83 -4.84 -2.59 3.58
C GLY A 83 -3.42 -2.16 3.20
N LYS A 84 -3.26 -1.45 2.08
CA LYS A 84 -1.94 -0.96 1.62
C LYS A 84 -1.28 0.06 2.54
N HIS A 85 -2.06 0.70 3.43
CA HIS A 85 -1.56 1.63 4.43
C HIS A 85 -0.85 0.93 5.60
N LYS A 86 -1.06 -0.40 5.75
CA LYS A 86 -0.46 -1.19 6.83
C LYS A 86 0.89 -1.78 6.42
N PRO A 87 1.91 -1.78 7.32
CA PRO A 87 3.21 -2.37 7.03
C PRO A 87 3.15 -3.88 6.81
N ILE A 88 2.15 -4.56 7.39
CA ILE A 88 1.91 -6.01 7.26
C ILE A 88 1.19 -6.40 5.96
N PHE A 89 1.05 -5.47 5.01
CA PHE A 89 0.34 -5.75 3.76
C PHE A 89 0.96 -6.92 3.00
N ALA A 90 0.11 -7.90 2.62
CA ALA A 90 0.48 -9.01 1.76
C ALA A 90 -0.58 -9.23 0.66
N PRO A 91 -0.17 -9.52 -0.60
CA PRO A 91 -1.12 -9.66 -1.72
C PRO A 91 -2.06 -10.86 -1.62
N HIS A 92 -1.67 -11.90 -0.88
CA HIS A 92 -2.41 -13.16 -0.74
C HIS A 92 -3.35 -13.22 0.46
N VAL A 93 -3.23 -12.26 1.39
CA VAL A 93 -4.03 -12.18 2.61
C VAL A 93 -4.86 -10.90 2.62
N ASP A 94 -6.06 -10.96 3.19
CA ASP A 94 -6.93 -9.79 3.35
C ASP A 94 -6.59 -9.03 4.64
N THR A 95 -5.68 -8.05 4.53
CA THR A 95 -5.25 -7.19 5.64
C THR A 95 -6.07 -5.90 5.77
N GLY A 96 -7.03 -5.67 4.88
CA GLY A 96 -7.78 -4.41 4.77
C GLY A 96 -8.80 -4.17 5.88
N ASP A 97 -9.20 -2.91 6.00
CA ASP A 97 -10.14 -2.40 6.97
C ASP A 97 -11.57 -2.29 6.42
N PHE A 98 -12.52 -2.07 7.32
CA PHE A 98 -13.90 -1.74 6.95
C PHE A 98 -14.00 -0.24 6.67
N VAL A 99 -14.66 0.12 5.58
CA VAL A 99 -14.83 1.52 5.20
C VAL A 99 -16.31 1.84 5.04
N ILE A 100 -16.73 2.90 5.72
CA ILE A 100 -18.06 3.48 5.61
C ILE A 100 -17.90 4.80 4.86
N VAL A 101 -18.61 4.96 3.75
CA VAL A 101 -18.67 6.21 3.00
C VAL A 101 -20.02 6.85 3.26
N ILE A 102 -20.03 8.07 3.75
CA ILE A 102 -21.27 8.88 3.98
C ILE A 102 -21.37 9.99 2.93
N ASN A 103 -22.57 10.58 2.81
CA ASN A 103 -22.85 11.66 1.88
C ASN A 103 -22.56 11.34 0.40
N ALA A 104 -22.77 10.08 -0.03
CA ALA A 104 -22.51 9.69 -1.42
C ALA A 104 -23.29 10.50 -2.46
N ALA A 105 -24.42 11.10 -2.09
CA ALA A 105 -25.20 11.98 -2.97
C ALA A 105 -24.47 13.30 -3.31
N LYS A 106 -23.56 13.75 -2.45
CA LYS A 106 -22.83 15.03 -2.58
C LYS A 106 -21.46 14.88 -3.25
N VAL A 107 -21.15 13.71 -3.78
CA VAL A 107 -19.86 13.45 -4.45
C VAL A 107 -19.73 14.31 -5.71
N ALA A 108 -18.57 14.98 -5.83
CA ALA A 108 -18.27 15.82 -6.98
C ALA A 108 -17.78 14.99 -8.18
N LEU A 109 -18.22 15.35 -9.38
CA LEU A 109 -17.73 14.82 -10.66
C LEU A 109 -17.09 15.97 -11.45
N SER A 110 -15.80 15.88 -11.74
CA SER A 110 -15.07 16.92 -12.44
C SER A 110 -15.43 16.99 -13.93
N GLY A 111 -15.54 18.21 -14.48
CA GLY A 111 -15.84 18.46 -15.88
C GLY A 111 -17.21 17.90 -16.30
N ASN A 112 -17.40 17.62 -17.57
CA ASN A 112 -18.68 17.17 -18.13
C ASN A 112 -18.93 15.65 -17.98
N LYS A 113 -18.45 15.03 -16.88
CA LYS A 113 -18.59 13.58 -16.65
C LYS A 113 -20.01 13.16 -16.28
N LEU A 114 -20.81 14.08 -15.77
CA LEU A 114 -22.21 13.80 -15.46
C LEU A 114 -22.98 13.30 -16.70
N GLU A 115 -22.76 13.95 -17.83
CA GLU A 115 -23.46 13.64 -19.08
C GLU A 115 -22.72 12.60 -19.92
N GLN A 116 -21.41 12.79 -20.10
CA GLN A 116 -20.60 11.99 -21.02
C GLN A 116 -20.29 10.59 -20.47
N LYS A 117 -20.04 10.47 -19.14
CA LYS A 117 -19.70 9.18 -18.54
C LYS A 117 -20.94 8.30 -18.40
N LYS A 118 -20.84 7.08 -18.96
CA LYS A 118 -21.92 6.09 -18.91
C LYS A 118 -21.51 4.88 -18.07
N ALA A 119 -22.47 4.37 -17.30
CA ALA A 119 -22.35 3.12 -16.56
C ALA A 119 -22.94 2.00 -17.40
N TYR A 120 -22.10 1.08 -17.86
CA TYR A 120 -22.54 -0.04 -18.69
C TYR A 120 -22.85 -1.28 -17.83
N ARG A 121 -23.89 -2.01 -18.22
CA ARG A 121 -24.26 -3.33 -17.71
C ARG A 121 -24.70 -4.20 -18.87
N HIS A 122 -24.20 -5.44 -18.94
CA HIS A 122 -24.57 -6.43 -19.93
C HIS A 122 -25.34 -7.58 -19.29
N SER A 123 -26.43 -8.03 -19.90
CA SER A 123 -27.25 -9.12 -19.39
C SER A 123 -26.72 -10.52 -19.74
N GLY A 124 -25.77 -10.62 -20.69
CA GLY A 124 -25.28 -11.89 -21.23
C GLY A 124 -25.93 -12.30 -22.55
N TYR A 125 -27.05 -11.73 -22.92
CA TYR A 125 -27.75 -12.01 -24.18
C TYR A 125 -27.32 -11.10 -25.32
N PRO A 126 -27.43 -11.50 -26.59
CA PRO A 126 -27.18 -10.65 -27.74
C PRO A 126 -28.03 -9.35 -27.63
N GLY A 127 -27.39 -8.18 -27.86
CA GLY A 127 -28.04 -6.88 -27.68
C GLY A 127 -28.35 -6.45 -26.26
N GLY A 128 -27.93 -7.22 -25.24
CA GLY A 128 -28.20 -6.97 -23.83
C GLY A 128 -27.37 -5.88 -23.16
N LEU A 129 -26.69 -5.00 -23.91
CA LEU A 129 -25.94 -3.87 -23.36
C LEU A 129 -26.87 -2.75 -22.95
N ARG A 130 -26.84 -2.37 -21.67
CA ARG A 130 -27.55 -1.20 -21.13
C ARG A 130 -26.54 -0.16 -20.68
N ALA A 131 -26.77 1.10 -21.07
CA ALA A 131 -25.96 2.25 -20.71
C ALA A 131 -26.83 3.26 -19.94
N VAL A 132 -26.36 3.70 -18.79
CA VAL A 132 -27.01 4.71 -17.95
C VAL A 132 -26.02 5.86 -17.77
N SER A 133 -26.44 7.12 -17.96
CA SER A 133 -25.58 8.28 -17.70
C SER A 133 -25.29 8.42 -16.21
N TYR A 134 -24.15 9.02 -15.87
CA TYR A 134 -23.81 9.24 -14.45
C TYR A 134 -24.78 10.23 -13.79
N ALA A 135 -25.31 11.22 -14.54
CA ALA A 135 -26.35 12.12 -14.03
C ALA A 135 -27.56 11.32 -13.53
N GLN A 136 -28.08 10.42 -14.36
CA GLN A 136 -29.23 9.56 -14.00
C GLN A 136 -28.88 8.58 -12.86
N LEU A 137 -27.64 8.04 -12.84
CA LEU A 137 -27.19 7.12 -11.79
C LEU A 137 -27.07 7.82 -10.44
N MET A 138 -26.52 9.04 -10.39
CA MET A 138 -26.41 9.83 -9.16
C MET A 138 -27.77 10.26 -8.61
N ALA A 139 -28.73 10.58 -9.48
CA ALA A 139 -30.08 10.92 -9.07
C ALA A 139 -30.86 9.72 -8.51
N SER A 140 -30.66 8.51 -9.08
CA SER A 140 -31.41 7.32 -8.67
C SER A 140 -30.73 6.52 -7.56
N ASN A 141 -29.44 6.27 -7.69
CA ASN A 141 -28.66 5.42 -6.77
C ASN A 141 -27.20 5.90 -6.64
N PRO A 142 -26.92 6.95 -5.87
CA PRO A 142 -25.57 7.48 -5.72
C PRO A 142 -24.58 6.48 -5.08
N GLU A 143 -25.09 5.63 -4.19
CA GLU A 143 -24.30 4.56 -3.56
C GLU A 143 -23.65 3.63 -4.59
N ARG A 144 -24.44 3.22 -5.60
CA ARG A 144 -23.92 2.38 -6.70
C ARG A 144 -22.87 3.05 -7.56
N ALA A 145 -22.90 4.37 -7.69
CA ALA A 145 -21.89 5.11 -8.44
C ALA A 145 -20.53 5.01 -7.74
N VAL A 146 -20.52 5.19 -6.41
CA VAL A 146 -19.30 5.05 -5.57
C VAL A 146 -18.82 3.61 -5.56
N GLU A 147 -19.70 2.64 -5.28
CA GLU A 147 -19.32 1.21 -5.30
C GLU A 147 -18.70 0.79 -6.63
N LYS A 148 -19.29 1.22 -7.74
CA LYS A 148 -18.78 0.91 -9.08
C LYS A 148 -17.40 1.50 -9.33
N ALA A 149 -17.15 2.72 -8.85
CA ALA A 149 -15.85 3.36 -8.94
C ALA A 149 -14.79 2.60 -8.13
N VAL A 150 -15.08 2.27 -6.87
CA VAL A 150 -14.18 1.50 -5.99
C VAL A 150 -13.94 0.09 -6.53
N ARG A 151 -14.99 -0.61 -6.97
CA ARG A 151 -14.89 -1.94 -7.57
C ARG A 151 -13.97 -1.98 -8.79
N GLY A 152 -13.95 -0.91 -9.58
CA GLY A 152 -13.04 -0.77 -10.72
C GLY A 152 -11.57 -0.67 -10.33
N MET A 153 -11.27 -0.21 -9.11
CA MET A 153 -9.92 -0.04 -8.58
C MET A 153 -9.42 -1.25 -7.77
N LEU A 154 -10.31 -2.14 -7.38
CA LEU A 154 -9.96 -3.38 -6.69
C LEU A 154 -9.62 -4.51 -7.68
N PRO A 155 -8.78 -5.48 -7.28
CA PRO A 155 -8.46 -6.64 -8.11
C PRO A 155 -9.71 -7.48 -8.39
N LYS A 156 -9.81 -8.00 -9.64
CA LYS A 156 -10.95 -8.77 -10.11
C LYS A 156 -10.84 -10.27 -9.79
N ASN A 157 -10.51 -10.59 -8.53
CA ASN A 157 -10.37 -11.96 -8.05
C ASN A 157 -11.32 -12.25 -6.87
N THR A 158 -11.27 -13.46 -6.31
CA THR A 158 -12.08 -13.85 -5.14
C THR A 158 -11.77 -12.99 -3.92
N LEU A 159 -10.49 -12.65 -3.70
CA LEU A 159 -10.06 -11.76 -2.62
C LEU A 159 -10.62 -10.35 -2.79
N GLY A 160 -10.58 -9.79 -4.01
CA GLY A 160 -11.15 -8.47 -4.30
C GLY A 160 -12.68 -8.41 -4.09
N ARG A 161 -13.40 -9.51 -4.29
CA ARG A 161 -14.84 -9.59 -3.94
C ARG A 161 -15.05 -9.58 -2.43
N LYS A 162 -14.21 -10.28 -1.67
CA LYS A 162 -14.24 -10.27 -0.19
C LYS A 162 -13.90 -8.87 0.35
N THR A 163 -12.91 -8.19 -0.21
CA THR A 163 -12.56 -6.83 0.22
C THR A 163 -13.67 -5.82 -0.11
N LEU A 164 -14.32 -5.96 -1.26
CA LEU A 164 -15.46 -5.09 -1.63
C LEU A 164 -16.64 -5.23 -0.65
N SER A 165 -16.91 -6.39 -0.08
CA SER A 165 -18.01 -6.59 0.88
C SER A 165 -17.83 -5.80 2.17
N LYS A 166 -16.61 -5.36 2.49
CA LYS A 166 -16.29 -4.49 3.63
C LYS A 166 -16.59 -3.01 3.39
N LEU A 167 -16.89 -2.63 2.15
CA LEU A 167 -17.35 -1.29 1.82
C LEU A 167 -18.83 -1.16 2.12
N LYS A 168 -19.19 -0.12 2.86
CA LYS A 168 -20.56 0.30 3.12
C LYS A 168 -20.70 1.74 2.64
N VAL A 169 -21.68 2.00 1.80
CA VAL A 169 -21.92 3.33 1.20
C VAL A 169 -23.31 3.78 1.56
N TYR A 170 -23.44 5.02 2.00
CA TYR A 170 -24.69 5.64 2.38
C TYR A 170 -24.87 6.97 1.63
N ALA A 171 -26.07 7.21 1.14
CA ALA A 171 -26.41 8.44 0.43
C ALA A 171 -26.43 9.67 1.34
N GLY A 172 -26.89 9.47 2.60
CA GLY A 172 -27.00 10.51 3.62
C GLY A 172 -25.82 10.56 4.59
N PRO A 173 -25.91 11.44 5.62
CA PRO A 173 -24.89 11.56 6.66
C PRO A 173 -24.95 10.45 7.70
N ASP A 174 -26.09 9.77 7.83
CA ASP A 174 -26.33 8.79 8.89
C ASP A 174 -25.91 7.39 8.49
N HIS A 175 -25.35 6.66 9.43
CA HIS A 175 -24.97 5.25 9.25
C HIS A 175 -25.31 4.40 10.49
N PRO A 176 -25.73 3.12 10.33
CA PRO A 176 -26.13 2.25 11.45
C PRO A 176 -24.94 1.63 12.23
N HIS A 177 -23.70 1.99 11.91
CA HIS A 177 -22.49 1.36 12.43
C HIS A 177 -21.83 2.09 13.62
N GLN A 178 -22.64 2.76 14.46
CA GLN A 178 -22.11 3.48 15.64
C GLN A 178 -21.50 2.52 16.67
N ALA A 179 -22.07 1.32 16.82
CA ALA A 179 -21.58 0.31 17.75
C ALA A 179 -20.14 -0.16 17.49
N GLN A 180 -19.69 -0.09 16.22
CA GLN A 180 -18.34 -0.46 15.82
C GLN A 180 -17.30 0.63 16.11
N ARG A 181 -17.70 1.80 16.62
CA ARG A 181 -16.85 2.96 16.94
C ARG A 181 -15.91 3.30 15.77
N PRO A 182 -16.45 3.63 14.58
CA PRO A 182 -15.64 3.91 13.42
C PRO A 182 -14.84 5.20 13.62
N GLN A 183 -13.59 5.21 13.14
CA GLN A 183 -12.71 6.37 13.21
C GLN A 183 -12.91 7.26 11.99
N PRO A 184 -13.01 8.58 12.15
CA PRO A 184 -13.05 9.50 11.02
C PRO A 184 -11.72 9.43 10.25
N TYR A 185 -11.81 9.36 8.93
CA TYR A 185 -10.66 9.38 8.04
C TYR A 185 -10.76 10.58 7.10
N GLU A 186 -9.85 11.51 7.24
CA GLU A 186 -9.78 12.69 6.39
C GLU A 186 -9.01 12.40 5.11
N ILE A 187 -9.61 12.73 3.98
CA ILE A 187 -8.95 12.64 2.67
C ILE A 187 -8.21 13.95 2.44
N THR A 188 -6.88 13.92 2.54
CA THR A 188 -6.04 15.04 2.14
C THR A 188 -6.18 15.23 0.63
N GLN A 189 -6.99 16.19 0.20
CA GLN A 189 -7.04 16.63 -1.19
C GLN A 189 -5.81 17.53 -1.42
N ILE A 190 -4.90 17.10 -2.28
CA ILE A 190 -3.90 18.00 -2.83
C ILE A 190 -4.67 18.92 -3.76
N GLU A 191 -4.89 20.15 -3.34
CA GLU A 191 -5.41 21.21 -4.20
C GLU A 191 -4.44 21.38 -5.37
N GLN A 192 -4.98 21.33 -6.59
CA GLN A 192 -4.24 21.62 -7.82
C GLN A 192 -4.73 22.94 -8.36
#